data_4ce18d1cb17a318b10ac9a81ece816f1
#
_entry.id   4ce18d1cb17a318b10ac9a81ece816f1
#
_cell.length_a   1.000
_cell.length_b   1.000
_cell.length_c   1.000
_cell.angle_alpha   90.00
_cell.angle_beta   90.00
_cell.angle_gamma   90.00
#
_symmetry.space_group_name_H-M   'P 1'
#
loop_
_entity.id
_entity.type
_entity.pdbx_description
1 polymer ?
#
loop_
_entity_poly.entity_id
_entity_poly.type
_entity_poly.pdbx_seq_one_letter_code
_entity_poly.pdbx_strand_id
1 'polypeptide(L)'
;MSMLDIIVVLVLVLTVVRGLMRGLVDTLFSLAAWMLAFLLGKWGAMMVAPLLPIGIENPAIRYFAGFAVVFLVVLIGVLLLGHAMASLVKAVGLGSADKVLGGVLGLTKGLVILVGLTLAAGLTSLPRTDFWKQAALSGSLQTMAMRALPLLPDDMAKYVRYE
;
A
#
# COMPACT_ATOMS: atom_id res chain seq x y z
N MET A 1 1.38 -0.79 -28.89
CA MET A 1 1.26 -0.78 -27.41
C MET A 1 -0.07 -1.41 -27.07
N SER A 2 -0.04 -2.47 -26.31
CA SER A 2 -1.26 -3.11 -25.82
C SER A 2 -1.95 -2.24 -24.76
N MET A 3 -3.25 -2.42 -24.58
CA MET A 3 -4.01 -1.74 -23.52
C MET A 3 -3.43 -2.05 -22.12
N LEU A 4 -2.83 -3.23 -21.94
CA LEU A 4 -2.12 -3.60 -20.71
C LEU A 4 -0.88 -2.71 -20.51
N ASP A 5 -0.09 -2.46 -21.56
CA ASP A 5 1.09 -1.57 -21.46
C ASP A 5 0.69 -0.16 -21.01
N ILE A 6 -0.44 0.34 -21.53
CA ILE A 6 -0.97 1.65 -21.15
C ILE A 6 -1.36 1.67 -19.68
N ILE A 7 -2.04 0.63 -19.19
CA ILE A 7 -2.42 0.50 -17.77
C ILE A 7 -1.17 0.47 -16.88
N VAL A 8 -0.15 -0.32 -17.25
CA VAL A 8 1.11 -0.41 -16.51
C VAL A 8 1.80 0.96 -16.41
N VAL A 9 1.95 1.64 -17.53
CA VAL A 9 2.55 2.98 -17.57
C VAL A 9 1.73 3.97 -16.76
N LEU A 10 0.41 3.94 -16.88
CA LEU A 10 -0.48 4.82 -16.11
C LEU A 10 -0.32 4.61 -14.61
N VAL A 11 -0.29 3.36 -14.14
CA VAL A 11 -0.08 3.02 -12.71
C VAL A 11 1.27 3.54 -12.24
N LEU A 12 2.34 3.32 -13.01
CA LEU A 12 3.68 3.82 -12.65
C LEU A 12 3.73 5.35 -12.61
N VAL A 13 3.21 6.02 -13.62
CA VAL A 13 3.16 7.49 -13.67
C VAL A 13 2.38 8.05 -12.49
N LEU A 14 1.19 7.51 -12.21
CA LEU A 14 0.36 7.97 -11.10
C LEU A 14 1.05 7.76 -9.73
N THR A 15 1.71 6.64 -9.53
CA THR A 15 2.40 6.36 -8.26
C THR A 15 3.65 7.23 -8.10
N VAL A 16 4.41 7.47 -9.17
CA VAL A 16 5.57 8.38 -9.16
C VAL A 16 5.14 9.81 -8.92
N VAL A 17 4.16 10.32 -9.66
CA VAL A 17 3.63 11.69 -9.49
C VAL A 17 3.13 11.89 -8.07
N ARG A 18 2.38 10.93 -7.53
CA ARG A 18 1.91 10.97 -6.15
C ARG A 18 3.07 10.97 -5.15
N GLY A 19 4.12 10.18 -5.41
CA GLY A 19 5.34 10.16 -4.60
C GLY A 19 6.08 11.50 -4.61
N LEU A 20 6.25 12.09 -5.81
CA LEU A 20 6.85 13.42 -5.98
C LEU A 20 6.05 14.52 -5.26
N MET A 21 4.72 14.44 -5.31
CA MET A 21 3.85 15.44 -4.66
C MET A 21 3.89 15.34 -3.14
N ARG A 22 3.92 14.14 -2.58
CA ARG A 22 3.94 13.90 -1.14
C ARG A 22 5.31 14.10 -0.52
N GLY A 23 6.35 13.62 -1.18
CA GLY A 23 7.71 13.55 -0.66
C GLY A 23 7.97 12.25 0.14
N LEU A 24 9.26 12.04 0.45
CA LEU A 24 9.74 10.87 1.19
C LEU A 24 9.19 10.85 2.61
N VAL A 25 9.35 11.97 3.34
CA VAL A 25 8.99 12.06 4.76
C VAL A 25 7.52 11.78 4.97
N ASP A 26 6.64 12.45 4.21
CA ASP A 26 5.18 12.25 4.30
C ASP A 26 4.78 10.81 3.96
N THR A 27 5.45 10.20 2.98
CA THR A 27 5.21 8.81 2.57
C THR A 27 5.62 7.81 3.65
N LEU A 28 6.79 8.00 4.29
CA LEU A 28 7.27 7.14 5.38
C LEU A 28 6.37 7.24 6.61
N PHE A 29 5.99 8.46 7.00
CA PHE A 29 5.06 8.66 8.11
C PHE A 29 3.67 8.08 7.81
N SER A 30 3.21 8.15 6.57
CA SER A 30 1.96 7.53 6.17
C SER A 30 2.00 6.00 6.32
N LEU A 31 3.09 5.35 5.92
CA LEU A 31 3.27 3.90 6.11
C LEU A 31 3.37 3.54 7.60
N ALA A 32 4.18 4.30 8.36
CA ALA A 32 4.30 4.11 9.80
C ALA A 32 2.97 4.32 10.52
N ALA A 33 2.17 5.31 10.09
CA ALA A 33 0.85 5.59 10.66
C ALA A 33 -0.08 4.38 10.58
N TRP A 34 -0.15 3.72 9.42
CA TRP A 34 -0.96 2.51 9.26
C TRP A 34 -0.47 1.36 10.15
N MET A 35 0.84 1.11 10.18
CA MET A 35 1.42 0.05 11.02
C MET A 35 1.17 0.30 12.50
N LEU A 36 1.46 1.52 12.97
CA LEU A 36 1.28 1.90 14.37
C LEU A 36 -0.19 1.93 14.77
N ALA A 37 -1.08 2.45 13.90
CA ALA A 37 -2.50 2.47 14.16
C ALA A 37 -3.07 1.06 14.31
N PHE A 38 -2.62 0.11 13.47
CA PHE A 38 -3.05 -1.28 13.56
C PHE A 38 -2.53 -1.96 14.85
N LEU A 39 -1.24 -1.79 15.13
CA LEU A 39 -0.59 -2.39 16.30
C LEU A 39 -1.17 -1.83 17.60
N LEU A 40 -1.20 -0.50 17.73
CA LEU A 40 -1.72 0.17 18.94
C LEU A 40 -3.24 0.05 19.04
N GLY A 41 -3.96 0.01 17.91
CA GLY A 41 -5.39 -0.26 17.85
C GLY A 41 -5.74 -1.60 18.48
N LYS A 42 -4.99 -2.65 18.15
CA LYS A 42 -5.18 -3.98 18.73
C LYS A 42 -5.01 -3.98 20.26
N TRP A 43 -3.98 -3.31 20.77
CA TRP A 43 -3.70 -3.27 22.22
C TRP A 43 -4.62 -2.28 22.94
N GLY A 44 -4.83 -1.10 22.39
CA GLY A 44 -5.67 -0.06 22.97
C GLY A 44 -7.15 -0.38 22.94
N ALA A 45 -7.62 -1.22 22.02
CA ALA A 45 -9.01 -1.64 21.97
C ALA A 45 -9.49 -2.24 23.29
N MET A 46 -8.66 -3.05 23.96
CA MET A 46 -8.98 -3.66 25.25
C MET A 46 -9.17 -2.62 26.36
N MET A 47 -8.42 -1.52 26.31
CA MET A 47 -8.49 -0.44 27.31
C MET A 47 -9.67 0.50 27.05
N VAL A 48 -9.97 0.79 25.76
CA VAL A 48 -10.98 1.77 25.37
C VAL A 48 -12.38 1.14 25.28
N ALA A 49 -12.50 -0.13 24.92
CA ALA A 49 -13.79 -0.80 24.80
C ALA A 49 -14.67 -0.69 26.04
N PRO A 50 -14.17 -0.83 27.30
CA PRO A 50 -14.99 -0.65 28.49
C PRO A 50 -15.46 0.78 28.74
N LEU A 51 -14.72 1.77 28.22
CA LEU A 51 -15.00 3.20 28.41
C LEU A 51 -16.07 3.73 27.45
N LEU A 52 -16.40 2.98 26.40
CA LEU A 52 -17.37 3.40 25.41
C LEU A 52 -18.79 3.29 26.01
N PRO A 53 -19.53 4.43 26.08
CA PRO A 53 -20.88 4.48 26.62
C PRO A 53 -21.94 3.95 25.65
N ILE A 54 -21.58 2.95 24.88
CA ILE A 54 -22.43 2.40 23.83
C ILE A 54 -23.20 1.24 24.46
N GLY A 55 -24.52 1.30 24.47
CA GLY A 55 -25.40 0.21 24.89
C GLY A 55 -25.34 -1.02 23.99
N ILE A 56 -24.13 -1.40 23.60
CA ILE A 56 -23.85 -2.58 22.77
C ILE A 56 -23.56 -3.73 23.72
N GLU A 57 -24.51 -4.65 23.85
CA GLU A 57 -24.37 -5.85 24.66
C GLU A 57 -23.37 -6.85 24.09
N ASN A 58 -23.10 -6.79 22.76
CA ASN A 58 -22.20 -7.71 22.09
C ASN A 58 -20.72 -7.31 22.31
N PRO A 59 -19.93 -8.14 23.03
CA PRO A 59 -18.51 -7.85 23.34
C PRO A 59 -17.64 -7.67 22.10
N ALA A 60 -17.93 -8.39 21.00
CA ALA A 60 -17.16 -8.28 19.75
C ALA A 60 -17.35 -6.89 19.12
N ILE A 61 -18.58 -6.39 19.05
CA ILE A 61 -18.86 -5.06 18.48
C ILE A 61 -18.21 -3.98 19.35
N ARG A 62 -18.24 -4.12 20.67
CA ARG A 62 -17.60 -3.20 21.61
C ARG A 62 -16.08 -3.17 21.43
N TYR A 63 -15.46 -4.34 21.23
CA TYR A 63 -14.03 -4.44 20.92
C TYR A 63 -13.70 -3.76 19.59
N PHE A 64 -14.47 -4.01 18.52
CA PHE A 64 -14.27 -3.37 17.22
C PHE A 64 -14.44 -1.85 17.27
N ALA A 65 -15.40 -1.36 18.05
CA ALA A 65 -15.58 0.08 18.25
C ALA A 65 -14.37 0.69 18.98
N GLY A 66 -13.88 0.05 20.04
CA GLY A 66 -12.66 0.45 20.73
C GLY A 66 -11.44 0.43 19.82
N PHE A 67 -11.29 -0.62 19.00
CA PHE A 67 -10.24 -0.69 17.99
C PHE A 67 -10.33 0.47 16.99
N ALA A 68 -11.51 0.74 16.45
CA ALA A 68 -11.70 1.82 15.46
C ALA A 68 -11.35 3.20 16.04
N VAL A 69 -11.74 3.46 17.29
CA VAL A 69 -11.40 4.72 17.96
C VAL A 69 -9.88 4.88 18.11
N VAL A 70 -9.20 3.89 18.69
CA VAL A 70 -7.75 3.94 18.88
C VAL A 70 -7.02 4.00 17.55
N PHE A 71 -7.45 3.20 16.59
CA PHE A 71 -6.89 3.18 15.23
C PHE A 71 -6.96 4.57 14.58
N LEU A 72 -8.11 5.21 14.59
CA LEU A 72 -8.29 6.54 14.00
C LEU A 72 -7.48 7.61 14.72
N VAL A 73 -7.47 7.59 16.05
CA VAL A 73 -6.70 8.57 16.85
C VAL A 73 -5.20 8.46 16.54
N VAL A 74 -4.65 7.24 16.55
CA VAL A 74 -3.24 7.01 16.24
C VAL A 74 -2.93 7.34 14.78
N LEU A 75 -3.78 6.91 13.85
CA LEU A 75 -3.61 7.19 12.42
C LEU A 75 -3.54 8.69 12.16
N ILE A 76 -4.51 9.45 12.65
CA ILE A 76 -4.56 10.89 12.47
C ILE A 76 -3.37 11.56 13.15
N GLY A 77 -3.05 11.19 14.38
CA GLY A 77 -1.93 11.75 15.14
C GLY A 77 -0.58 11.58 14.42
N VAL A 78 -0.29 10.38 13.93
CA VAL A 78 0.95 10.11 13.19
C VAL A 78 0.97 10.79 11.82
N LEU A 79 -0.16 10.87 11.11
CA LEU A 79 -0.26 11.61 9.86
C LEU A 79 -0.02 13.11 10.03
N LEU A 80 -0.56 13.71 11.09
CA LEU A 80 -0.32 15.12 11.41
C LEU A 80 1.15 15.38 11.75
N LEU A 81 1.78 14.50 12.55
CA LEU A 81 3.21 14.58 12.82
C LEU A 81 4.04 14.46 11.53
N GLY A 82 3.69 13.54 10.64
CA GLY A 82 4.34 13.38 9.34
C GLY A 82 4.26 14.65 8.50
N HIS A 83 3.08 15.26 8.47
CA HIS A 83 2.87 16.52 7.74
C HIS A 83 3.69 17.68 8.33
N ALA A 84 3.74 17.79 9.65
CA ALA A 84 4.58 18.77 10.35
C ALA A 84 6.08 18.54 10.04
N MET A 85 6.55 17.31 10.09
CA MET A 85 7.94 16.97 9.73
C MET A 85 8.26 17.27 8.28
N ALA A 86 7.38 16.93 7.33
CA ALA A 86 7.55 17.26 5.93
C ALA A 86 7.62 18.78 5.68
N SER A 87 6.85 19.58 6.44
CA SER A 87 6.89 21.03 6.36
C SER A 87 8.24 21.60 6.86
N LEU A 88 8.79 21.04 7.93
CA LEU A 88 10.11 21.41 8.44
C LEU A 88 11.22 21.10 7.41
N VAL A 89 11.19 19.92 6.78
CA VAL A 89 12.15 19.55 5.74
C VAL A 89 12.11 20.52 4.56
N LYS A 90 10.91 20.98 4.18
CA LYS A 90 10.76 22.01 3.15
C LYS A 90 11.30 23.37 3.61
N ALA A 91 11.10 23.74 4.88
CA ALA A 91 11.57 25.02 5.42
C ALA A 91 13.11 25.12 5.47
N VAL A 92 13.82 24.00 5.66
CA VAL A 92 15.30 23.98 5.63
C VAL A 92 15.87 23.80 4.22
N GLY A 93 15.07 23.93 3.19
CA GLY A 93 15.52 23.90 1.78
C GLY A 93 15.68 22.50 1.18
N LEU A 94 15.39 21.42 1.92
CA LEU A 94 15.52 20.05 1.45
C LEU A 94 14.27 19.52 0.70
N GLY A 95 13.29 20.38 0.46
CA GLY A 95 12.02 19.97 -0.15
C GLY A 95 12.13 19.37 -1.56
N SER A 96 13.12 19.78 -2.36
CA SER A 96 13.37 19.19 -3.68
C SER A 96 13.92 17.77 -3.58
N ALA A 97 14.88 17.53 -2.69
CA ALA A 97 15.44 16.20 -2.42
C ALA A 97 14.36 15.26 -1.86
N ASP A 98 13.55 15.74 -0.91
CA ASP A 98 12.43 14.99 -0.34
C ASP A 98 11.42 14.55 -1.42
N LYS A 99 11.08 15.43 -2.36
CA LYS A 99 10.20 15.11 -3.48
C LYS A 99 10.80 14.05 -4.41
N VAL A 100 12.06 14.20 -4.80
CA VAL A 100 12.73 13.23 -5.69
C VAL A 100 12.77 11.85 -5.05
N LEU A 101 13.14 11.77 -3.77
CA LEU A 101 13.14 10.52 -3.01
C LEU A 101 11.73 9.97 -2.85
N GLY A 102 10.73 10.83 -2.66
CA GLY A 102 9.32 10.46 -2.67
C GLY A 102 8.90 9.84 -4.01
N GLY A 103 9.39 10.37 -5.13
CA GLY A 103 9.17 9.81 -6.46
C GLY A 103 9.78 8.40 -6.62
N VAL A 104 10.99 8.17 -6.10
CA VAL A 104 11.62 6.85 -6.10
C VAL A 104 10.80 5.84 -5.28
N LEU A 105 10.32 6.26 -4.10
CA LEU A 105 9.39 5.42 -3.31
C LEU A 105 8.07 5.19 -4.04
N GLY A 106 7.57 6.20 -4.74
CA GLY A 106 6.37 6.07 -5.59
C GLY A 106 6.55 5.03 -6.68
N LEU A 107 7.71 5.03 -7.35
CA LEU A 107 8.08 4.01 -8.35
C LEU A 107 8.12 2.61 -7.72
N THR A 108 8.83 2.45 -6.61
CA THR A 108 8.91 1.17 -5.88
C THR A 108 7.53 0.67 -5.51
N LYS A 109 6.67 1.54 -4.97
CA LYS A 109 5.28 1.21 -4.65
C LYS A 109 4.48 0.80 -5.88
N GLY A 110 4.67 1.51 -6.99
CA GLY A 110 4.03 1.17 -8.27
C GLY A 110 4.42 -0.23 -8.76
N LEU A 111 5.71 -0.57 -8.68
CA LEU A 111 6.21 -1.90 -9.03
C LEU A 111 5.61 -2.98 -8.13
N VAL A 112 5.55 -2.77 -6.82
CA VAL A 112 4.93 -3.72 -5.88
C VAL A 112 3.45 -3.93 -6.20
N ILE A 113 2.70 -2.87 -6.51
CA ILE A 113 1.30 -2.96 -6.92
C ILE A 113 1.17 -3.78 -8.21
N LEU A 114 2.01 -3.50 -9.22
CA LEU A 114 1.97 -4.21 -10.49
C LEU A 114 2.33 -5.70 -10.34
N VAL A 115 3.33 -6.02 -9.51
CA VAL A 115 3.67 -7.41 -9.19
C VAL A 115 2.49 -8.11 -8.50
N GLY A 116 1.86 -7.46 -7.52
CA GLY A 116 0.67 -7.98 -6.84
C GLY A 116 -0.50 -8.23 -7.80
N LEU A 117 -0.77 -7.27 -8.70
CA LEU A 117 -1.80 -7.42 -9.74
C LEU A 117 -1.45 -8.54 -10.74
N THR A 118 -0.18 -8.69 -11.09
CA THR A 118 0.30 -9.76 -11.98
C THR A 118 0.14 -11.12 -11.31
N LEU A 119 0.47 -11.25 -10.02
CA LEU A 119 0.23 -12.48 -9.26
C LEU A 119 -1.27 -12.80 -9.19
N ALA A 120 -2.12 -11.81 -8.93
CA ALA A 120 -3.56 -11.99 -8.95
C ALA A 120 -4.09 -12.39 -10.34
N ALA A 121 -3.54 -11.81 -11.41
CA ALA A 121 -3.87 -12.21 -12.78
C ALA A 121 -3.44 -13.66 -13.05
N GLY A 122 -2.31 -14.12 -12.53
CA GLY A 122 -1.82 -15.51 -12.64
C GLY A 122 -2.73 -16.56 -11.99
N LEU A 123 -3.61 -16.13 -11.07
CA LEU A 123 -4.66 -16.98 -10.47
C LEU A 123 -5.91 -17.10 -11.37
N THR A 124 -5.96 -16.35 -12.47
CA THR A 124 -7.09 -16.28 -13.40
C THR A 124 -6.66 -16.75 -14.79
N SER A 125 -7.58 -16.76 -15.74
CA SER A 125 -7.30 -17.03 -17.17
C SER A 125 -6.75 -15.83 -17.95
N LEU A 126 -6.57 -14.66 -17.31
CA LEU A 126 -6.10 -13.43 -17.94
C LEU A 126 -4.75 -13.58 -18.68
N PRO A 127 -3.72 -14.29 -18.15
CA PRO A 127 -2.45 -14.44 -18.84
C PRO A 127 -2.55 -15.19 -20.17
N ARG A 128 -3.62 -15.95 -20.38
CA ARG A 128 -3.86 -16.72 -21.62
C ARG A 128 -4.53 -15.91 -22.72
N THR A 129 -5.05 -14.74 -22.41
CA THR A 129 -5.76 -13.86 -23.36
C THR A 129 -4.77 -13.14 -24.28
N ASP A 130 -5.22 -12.82 -25.51
CA ASP A 130 -4.42 -12.05 -26.46
C ASP A 130 -4.07 -10.66 -25.92
N PHE A 131 -4.94 -10.10 -25.11
CA PHE A 131 -4.72 -8.85 -24.35
C PHE A 131 -3.41 -8.87 -23.55
N TRP A 132 -3.10 -10.00 -22.90
CA TRP A 132 -1.90 -10.18 -22.10
C TRP A 132 -0.68 -10.53 -22.96
N LYS A 133 -0.85 -11.48 -23.89
CA LYS A 133 0.24 -12.01 -24.73
C LYS A 133 0.84 -10.97 -25.68
N GLN A 134 0.04 -10.03 -26.17
CA GLN A 134 0.48 -8.97 -27.09
C GLN A 134 1.14 -7.78 -26.36
N ALA A 135 1.13 -7.75 -25.04
CA ALA A 135 1.72 -6.66 -24.28
C ALA A 135 3.25 -6.79 -24.19
N ALA A 136 3.97 -5.72 -24.50
CA ALA A 136 5.42 -5.70 -24.46
C ALA A 136 5.98 -5.86 -23.03
N LEU A 137 5.24 -5.39 -22.02
CA LEU A 137 5.64 -5.43 -20.62
C LEU A 137 5.20 -6.72 -19.90
N SER A 138 4.37 -7.55 -20.49
CA SER A 138 3.83 -8.77 -19.88
C SER A 138 4.92 -9.73 -19.41
N GLY A 139 5.94 -10.00 -20.24
CA GLY A 139 7.05 -10.88 -19.89
C GLY A 139 7.89 -10.37 -18.71
N SER A 140 8.16 -9.07 -18.67
CA SER A 140 8.88 -8.44 -17.55
C SER A 140 8.07 -8.53 -16.25
N LEU A 141 6.76 -8.28 -16.31
CA LEU A 141 5.87 -8.38 -15.17
C LEU A 141 5.76 -9.82 -14.65
N GLN A 142 5.63 -10.81 -15.55
CA GLN A 142 5.63 -12.22 -15.19
C GLN A 142 6.93 -12.64 -14.51
N THR A 143 8.08 -12.22 -15.04
CA THR A 143 9.39 -12.52 -14.45
C THR A 143 9.51 -11.94 -13.02
N MET A 144 9.04 -10.69 -12.82
CA MET A 144 9.02 -10.08 -11.49
C MET A 144 8.05 -10.80 -10.54
N ALA A 145 6.88 -11.18 -11.04
CA ALA A 145 5.89 -11.91 -10.26
C ALA A 145 6.40 -13.30 -9.86
N MET A 146 7.08 -14.03 -10.77
CA MET A 146 7.69 -15.32 -10.44
C MET A 146 8.78 -15.21 -9.36
N ARG A 147 9.56 -14.12 -9.36
CA ARG A 147 10.53 -13.86 -8.29
C ARG A 147 9.88 -13.52 -6.93
N ALA A 148 8.66 -13.03 -6.94
CA ALA A 148 7.90 -12.76 -5.75
C ALA A 148 7.08 -13.97 -5.24
N LEU A 149 6.94 -15.03 -6.02
CA LEU A 149 6.24 -16.27 -5.64
C LEU A 149 6.67 -16.85 -4.29
N PRO A 150 7.98 -16.89 -3.92
CA PRO A 150 8.39 -17.40 -2.62
C PRO A 150 7.88 -16.58 -1.42
N LEU A 151 7.34 -15.38 -1.65
CA LEU A 151 6.76 -14.56 -0.62
C LEU A 151 5.27 -14.89 -0.36
N LEU A 152 4.66 -15.71 -1.23
CA LEU A 152 3.29 -16.18 -1.05
C LEU A 152 3.26 -17.48 -0.23
N PRO A 153 2.16 -17.73 0.51
CA PRO A 153 1.91 -19.06 1.10
C PRO A 153 1.91 -20.13 0.02
N ASP A 154 2.49 -21.31 0.33
CA ASP A 154 2.64 -22.42 -0.61
C ASP A 154 1.32 -22.85 -1.27
N ASP A 155 0.21 -22.72 -0.53
CA ASP A 155 -1.12 -23.04 -1.04
C ASP A 155 -1.58 -22.11 -2.17
N MET A 156 -1.17 -20.83 -2.16
CA MET A 156 -1.49 -19.89 -3.22
C MET A 156 -0.52 -19.97 -4.40
N ALA A 157 0.76 -20.21 -4.14
CA ALA A 157 1.79 -20.29 -5.16
C ALA A 157 1.50 -21.39 -6.20
N LYS A 158 0.88 -22.49 -5.79
CA LYS A 158 0.52 -23.65 -6.66
C LYS A 158 -0.50 -23.29 -7.75
N TYR A 159 -1.31 -22.28 -7.55
CA TYR A 159 -2.39 -21.89 -8.47
C TYR A 159 -1.99 -20.78 -9.45
N VAL A 160 -0.84 -20.15 -9.25
CA VAL A 160 -0.34 -19.11 -10.16
C VAL A 160 0.23 -19.75 -11.42
N ARG A 161 -0.41 -19.50 -12.57
CA ARG A 161 -0.03 -20.03 -13.88
C ARG A 161 0.00 -18.94 -14.92
N TYR A 162 1.06 -18.88 -15.71
CA TYR A 162 1.24 -17.93 -16.81
C TYR A 162 1.32 -18.61 -18.19
N GLU A 163 1.12 -19.93 -18.22
CA GLU A 163 1.11 -20.73 -19.45
C GLU A 163 -0.27 -20.83 -20.08
#